data_d81f1be9ec689c5d30b9ae87c5fcef37
#
_entry.id   d81f1be9ec689c5d30b9ae87c5fcef37
#
_cell.length_a   1.000
_cell.length_b   1.000
_cell.length_c   1.000
_cell.angle_alpha   90.00
_cell.angle_beta   90.00
_cell.angle_gamma   90.00
#
_symmetry.space_group_name_H-M   'P 1'
#
loop_
_entity.id
_entity.type
_entity.pdbx_description
1 polymer ?
#
loop_
_entity_poly.entity_id
_entity_poly.type
_entity_poly.pdbx_seq_one_letter_code
_entity_poly.pdbx_strand_id
1 'polypeptide(L)'
;LTAQNFSGGNHQKIVLALEIERNPDLLLIGQPTRGVDIGAIEFIHQQIVALRDQGKAILLVSVELDEILSLSDRIAVMFDGQIMGERDPADTNEKELGLLMAGVTGEASA
;
A
#
# COMPACT_ATOMS: atom_id res chain seq x y z
N LEU A 1 15.68 12.26 -21.27
CA LEU A 1 14.35 12.35 -20.69
C LEU A 1 14.43 12.58 -19.18
N THR A 2 13.64 13.51 -18.72
CA THR A 2 13.47 13.73 -17.29
C THR A 2 12.19 13.03 -16.83
N ALA A 3 12.07 12.81 -15.55
CA ALA A 3 10.86 12.21 -14.98
C ALA A 3 9.60 13.03 -15.28
N GLN A 4 9.74 14.31 -15.50
CA GLN A 4 8.63 15.21 -15.83
C GLN A 4 7.97 14.88 -17.15
N ASN A 5 8.68 14.21 -18.05
CA ASN A 5 8.17 13.84 -19.38
C ASN A 5 7.40 12.53 -19.38
N PHE A 6 7.33 11.85 -18.24
CA PHE A 6 6.61 10.59 -18.11
C PHE A 6 5.25 10.82 -17.47
N SER A 7 4.29 9.93 -17.76
CA SER A 7 3.05 9.87 -17.01
C SER A 7 3.36 9.51 -15.54
N GLY A 8 2.45 9.79 -14.65
CA GLY A 8 2.60 9.43 -13.25
C GLY A 8 2.91 7.94 -13.06
N GLY A 9 2.27 7.07 -13.87
CA GLY A 9 2.51 5.64 -13.81
C GLY A 9 3.92 5.25 -14.20
N ASN A 10 4.46 5.87 -15.24
CA ASN A 10 5.83 5.59 -15.69
C ASN A 10 6.84 6.07 -14.66
N HIS A 11 6.59 7.22 -14.04
CA HIS A 11 7.46 7.72 -12.99
C HIS A 11 7.52 6.73 -11.81
N GLN A 12 6.37 6.23 -11.38
CA GLN A 12 6.30 5.25 -10.29
C GLN A 12 7.03 3.96 -10.64
N LYS A 13 6.91 3.49 -11.88
CA LYS A 13 7.64 2.31 -12.34
C LYS A 13 9.15 2.49 -12.27
N ILE A 14 9.64 3.67 -12.63
CA ILE A 14 11.07 3.98 -12.59
C ILE A 14 11.57 3.99 -11.15
N VAL A 15 10.85 4.65 -10.25
CA VAL A 15 11.23 4.71 -8.84
C VAL A 15 11.28 3.33 -8.24
N LEU A 16 10.27 2.51 -8.49
CA LEU A 16 10.21 1.14 -7.97
C LEU A 16 11.35 0.29 -8.53
N ALA A 17 11.66 0.41 -9.82
CA ALA A 17 12.75 -0.34 -10.45
C ALA A 17 14.10 0.02 -9.79
N LEU A 18 14.34 1.30 -9.51
CA LEU A 18 15.57 1.73 -8.85
C LEU A 18 15.69 1.15 -7.43
N GLU A 19 14.61 1.10 -6.70
CA GLU A 19 14.60 0.52 -5.36
C GLU A 19 14.84 -0.99 -5.41
N ILE A 20 14.28 -1.68 -6.38
CA ILE A 20 14.48 -3.11 -6.58
C ILE A 20 15.95 -3.43 -6.87
N GLU A 21 16.61 -2.62 -7.69
CA GLU A 21 18.02 -2.80 -8.02
C GLU A 21 18.93 -2.72 -6.80
N ARG A 22 18.54 -1.97 -5.79
CA ARG A 22 19.29 -1.88 -4.53
C ARG A 22 19.19 -3.16 -3.70
N ASN A 23 18.25 -4.05 -4.04
CA ASN A 23 18.01 -5.31 -3.35
C ASN A 23 17.84 -5.13 -1.83
N PRO A 24 16.96 -4.26 -1.36
CA PRO A 24 16.80 -4.02 0.07
C PRO A 24 16.11 -5.17 0.77
N ASP A 25 16.40 -5.36 2.06
CA ASP A 25 15.68 -6.35 2.88
C ASP A 25 14.33 -5.81 3.34
N LEU A 26 14.24 -4.51 3.53
CA LEU A 26 13.01 -3.80 3.90
C LEU A 26 12.74 -2.70 2.90
N LEU A 27 11.55 -2.67 2.35
CA LEU A 27 11.13 -1.65 1.39
C LEU A 27 9.95 -0.88 1.96
N LEU A 28 10.08 0.44 2.00
CA LEU A 28 9.00 1.34 2.40
C LEU A 28 8.37 1.95 1.15
N ILE A 29 7.09 1.69 0.93
CA ILE A 29 6.37 2.16 -0.25
C ILE A 29 5.18 2.99 0.20
N GLY A 30 5.16 4.28 -0.18
CA GLY A 30 4.06 5.18 0.15
C GLY A 30 3.24 5.55 -1.07
N GLN A 31 1.93 5.32 -1.01
CA GLN A 31 0.97 5.72 -2.04
C GLN A 31 1.40 5.31 -3.46
N PRO A 32 1.73 4.04 -3.70
CA PRO A 32 2.40 3.65 -4.94
C PRO A 32 1.55 3.82 -6.19
N THR A 33 0.23 3.85 -6.06
CA THR A 33 -0.68 3.92 -7.19
C THR A 33 -1.46 5.22 -7.26
N ARG A 34 -1.09 6.19 -6.45
CA ARG A 34 -1.77 7.48 -6.43
C ARG A 34 -1.57 8.22 -7.77
N GLY A 35 -2.67 8.58 -8.42
CA GLY A 35 -2.65 9.30 -9.68
C GLY A 35 -2.17 8.47 -10.88
N VAL A 36 -2.22 7.15 -10.77
CA VAL A 36 -1.67 6.21 -11.75
C VAL A 36 -2.82 5.53 -12.50
N ASP A 37 -2.63 5.28 -13.80
CA ASP A 37 -3.65 4.58 -14.58
C ASP A 37 -3.73 3.09 -14.23
N ILE A 38 -4.83 2.45 -14.64
CA ILE A 38 -5.14 1.08 -14.26
C ILE A 38 -4.05 0.08 -14.69
N GLY A 39 -3.52 0.23 -15.89
CA GLY A 39 -2.47 -0.67 -16.37
C GLY A 39 -1.19 -0.58 -15.56
N ALA A 40 -0.81 0.63 -15.19
CA ALA A 40 0.37 0.85 -14.36
C ALA A 40 0.15 0.38 -12.92
N ILE A 41 -1.08 0.50 -12.40
CA ILE A 41 -1.43 -0.01 -11.07
C ILE A 41 -1.18 -1.52 -10.99
N GLU A 42 -1.67 -2.25 -11.97
CA GLU A 42 -1.51 -3.70 -12.02
C GLU A 42 -0.03 -4.09 -12.07
N PHE A 43 0.75 -3.41 -12.89
CA PHE A 43 2.19 -3.65 -12.97
C PHE A 43 2.87 -3.42 -11.62
N ILE A 44 2.58 -2.30 -10.97
CA ILE A 44 3.17 -1.94 -9.67
C ILE A 44 2.81 -2.99 -8.62
N HIS A 45 1.55 -3.41 -8.56
CA HIS A 45 1.12 -4.44 -7.61
C HIS A 45 1.83 -5.77 -7.84
N GLN A 46 2.02 -6.17 -9.09
CA GLN A 46 2.74 -7.40 -9.41
C GLN A 46 4.19 -7.34 -8.93
N GLN A 47 4.83 -6.18 -9.05
CA GLN A 47 6.21 -6.01 -8.58
C GLN A 47 6.30 -6.10 -7.05
N ILE A 48 5.34 -5.52 -6.36
CA ILE A 48 5.28 -5.56 -4.89
C ILE A 48 5.12 -7.01 -4.41
N VAL A 49 4.19 -7.75 -5.01
CA VAL A 49 3.95 -9.15 -4.66
C VAL A 49 5.17 -10.00 -4.94
N ALA A 50 5.84 -9.76 -6.07
CA ALA A 50 7.06 -10.49 -6.42
C ALA A 50 8.18 -10.29 -5.38
N LEU A 51 8.33 -9.07 -4.87
CA LEU A 51 9.30 -8.78 -3.83
C LEU A 51 8.97 -9.51 -2.53
N ARG A 52 7.70 -9.51 -2.14
CA ARG A 52 7.26 -10.26 -0.97
C ARG A 52 7.59 -11.74 -1.11
N ASP A 53 7.33 -12.31 -2.29
CA ASP A 53 7.58 -13.72 -2.56
C ASP A 53 9.07 -14.06 -2.53
N GLN A 54 9.94 -13.08 -2.73
CA GLN A 54 11.37 -13.22 -2.57
C GLN A 54 11.85 -13.14 -1.12
N GLY A 55 10.92 -12.96 -0.18
CA GLY A 55 11.25 -12.86 1.24
C GLY A 55 11.54 -11.46 1.72
N LYS A 56 11.24 -10.45 0.93
CA LYS A 56 11.43 -9.04 1.34
C LYS A 56 10.33 -8.62 2.30
N ALA A 57 10.68 -7.78 3.26
CA ALA A 57 9.70 -7.14 4.13
C ALA A 57 9.25 -5.83 3.47
N ILE A 58 7.95 -5.61 3.39
CA ILE A 58 7.39 -4.42 2.72
C ILE A 58 6.44 -3.72 3.68
N LEU A 59 6.69 -2.43 3.92
CA LEU A 59 5.74 -1.57 4.62
C LEU A 59 5.05 -0.71 3.57
N LEU A 60 3.77 -1.00 3.32
CA LEU A 60 2.95 -0.29 2.35
C LEU A 60 2.07 0.72 3.07
N VAL A 61 2.17 1.98 2.70
CA VAL A 61 1.32 3.05 3.22
C VAL A 61 0.40 3.51 2.10
N SER A 62 -0.91 3.36 2.29
CA SER A 62 -1.89 3.72 1.27
C SER A 62 -3.23 4.08 1.90
N VAL A 63 -4.00 4.92 1.24
CA VAL A 63 -5.39 5.21 1.60
C VAL A 63 -6.37 4.48 0.68
N GLU A 64 -5.86 3.73 -0.30
CA GLU A 64 -6.67 2.96 -1.23
C GLU A 64 -7.00 1.61 -0.60
N LEU A 65 -8.24 1.44 -0.14
CA LEU A 65 -8.63 0.23 0.60
C LEU A 65 -8.54 -1.04 -0.23
N ASP A 66 -8.88 -0.96 -1.52
CA ASP A 66 -8.73 -2.10 -2.42
C ASP A 66 -7.28 -2.58 -2.51
N GLU A 67 -6.34 -1.63 -2.59
CA GLU A 67 -4.92 -1.91 -2.64
C GLU A 67 -4.45 -2.58 -1.36
N ILE A 68 -4.83 -2.02 -0.23
CA ILE A 68 -4.46 -2.55 1.09
C ILE A 68 -4.99 -3.97 1.27
N LEU A 69 -6.26 -4.20 0.94
CA LEU A 69 -6.89 -5.51 1.12
C LEU A 69 -6.29 -6.58 0.20
N SER A 70 -5.92 -6.20 -1.02
CA SER A 70 -5.42 -7.16 -2.00
C SER A 70 -3.94 -7.50 -1.83
N LEU A 71 -3.14 -6.61 -1.25
CA LEU A 71 -1.69 -6.80 -1.18
C LEU A 71 -1.17 -7.17 0.21
N SER A 72 -1.89 -6.84 1.27
CA SER A 72 -1.34 -6.90 2.62
C SER A 72 -1.51 -8.28 3.24
N ASP A 73 -0.50 -8.71 3.99
CA ASP A 73 -0.59 -9.87 4.86
C ASP A 73 -1.10 -9.47 6.23
N ARG A 74 -0.90 -8.21 6.60
CA ARG A 74 -1.36 -7.64 7.86
C ARG A 74 -1.62 -6.16 7.67
N ILE A 75 -2.69 -5.65 8.28
CA ILE A 75 -3.13 -4.26 8.13
C ILE A 75 -3.15 -3.58 9.49
N ALA A 76 -2.51 -2.41 9.57
CA ALA A 76 -2.64 -1.52 10.71
C ALA A 76 -3.30 -0.24 10.24
N VAL A 77 -4.31 0.23 10.95
CA VAL A 77 -5.03 1.45 10.59
C VAL A 77 -4.64 2.56 11.55
N MET A 78 -4.28 3.70 11.00
CA MET A 78 -3.86 4.86 11.79
C MET A 78 -4.89 5.99 11.69
N PHE A 79 -5.06 6.69 12.81
CA PHE A 79 -5.86 7.90 12.88
C PHE A 79 -5.30 8.78 13.98
N ASP A 80 -5.10 10.06 13.67
CA ASP A 80 -4.63 11.06 14.64
C ASP A 80 -3.37 10.61 15.40
N GLY A 81 -2.42 10.03 14.65
CA GLY A 81 -1.14 9.60 15.21
C GLY A 81 -1.19 8.32 16.04
N GLN A 82 -2.33 7.63 16.04
CA GLN A 82 -2.49 6.40 16.82
C GLN A 82 -2.90 5.24 15.93
N ILE A 83 -2.50 4.04 16.32
CA ILE A 83 -2.97 2.82 15.65
C ILE A 83 -4.34 2.46 16.23
N MET A 84 -5.36 2.54 15.40
CA MET A 84 -6.75 2.28 15.79
C MET A 84 -7.07 0.79 15.84
N GLY A 85 -6.33 -0.01 15.12
CA GLY A 85 -6.53 -1.44 15.11
C GLY A 85 -5.60 -2.12 14.13
N GLU A 86 -5.43 -3.42 14.32
CA GLU A 86 -4.72 -4.28 13.39
C GLU A 86 -5.67 -5.38 12.94
N ARG A 87 -5.59 -5.75 11.65
CA ARG A 87 -6.48 -6.75 11.06
C ARG A 87 -5.73 -7.65 10.11
N ASP A 88 -6.17 -8.89 10.03
CA ASP A 88 -5.84 -9.78 8.93
C ASP A 88 -6.78 -9.43 7.77
N PRO A 89 -6.30 -9.31 6.53
CA PRO A 89 -7.17 -8.97 5.41
C PRO A 89 -8.32 -9.97 5.20
N ALA A 90 -8.19 -11.21 5.64
CA ALA A 90 -9.25 -12.19 5.55
C ALA A 90 -10.38 -11.95 6.56
N ASP A 91 -10.12 -11.18 7.61
CA ASP A 91 -11.05 -10.96 8.72
C ASP A 91 -11.65 -9.55 8.73
N THR A 92 -11.43 -8.77 7.69
CA THR A 92 -11.91 -7.39 7.63
C THR A 92 -12.46 -7.07 6.24
N ASN A 93 -13.01 -5.88 6.10
CA ASN A 93 -13.58 -5.39 4.85
C ASN A 93 -13.40 -3.87 4.76
N GLU A 94 -13.76 -3.31 3.60
CA GLU A 94 -13.61 -1.88 3.36
C GLU A 94 -14.39 -1.03 4.37
N LYS A 95 -15.57 -1.48 4.75
CA LYS A 95 -16.42 -0.73 5.69
C LYS A 95 -15.74 -0.62 7.06
N GLU A 96 -15.24 -1.72 7.58
CA GLU A 96 -14.56 -1.73 8.87
C GLU A 96 -13.30 -0.87 8.84
N LEU A 97 -12.48 -1.03 7.80
CA LEU A 97 -11.27 -0.24 7.66
C LEU A 97 -11.58 1.25 7.52
N GLY A 98 -12.61 1.58 6.76
CA GLY A 98 -13.03 2.97 6.60
C GLY A 98 -13.45 3.61 7.91
N LEU A 99 -14.17 2.88 8.76
CA LEU A 99 -14.55 3.37 10.08
C LEU A 99 -13.34 3.59 10.98
N LEU A 100 -12.39 2.66 10.98
CA LEU A 100 -11.16 2.81 11.75
C LEU A 100 -10.34 4.00 11.27
N MET A 101 -10.28 4.23 9.96
CA MET A 101 -9.59 5.39 9.38
C MET A 101 -10.24 6.71 9.78
N ALA A 102 -11.51 6.69 10.11
CA ALA A 102 -12.24 7.87 10.60
C ALA A 102 -12.20 7.99 12.12
N GLY A 103 -11.45 7.12 12.79
CA GLY A 103 -11.34 7.17 14.24
C GLY A 103 -12.46 6.46 14.98
N VAL A 104 -13.31 5.71 14.29
CA VAL A 104 -14.44 4.99 14.90
C VAL A 104 -14.01 3.56 15.22
N THR A 105 -14.10 3.18 16.49
CA THR A 105 -13.86 1.79 16.91
C THR A 105 -15.18 1.17 17.34
N GLY A 106 -15.29 -0.15 17.23
CA GLY A 106 -16.47 -0.84 17.69
C GLY A 106 -16.74 -0.64 19.18
N GLU A 107 -15.70 -0.51 19.96
CA GLU A 107 -15.80 -0.29 21.40
C GLU A 107 -16.33 1.10 21.72
N ALA A 108 -15.92 2.10 20.96
CA ALA A 108 -16.34 3.48 21.18
C ALA A 108 -17.81 3.71 20.81
N SER A 109 -18.38 2.85 19.99
CA SER A 109 -19.76 2.94 19.56
C SER A 109 -20.75 2.36 20.56
N ALA A 110 -20.26 1.73 21.57
CA ALA A 110 -21.10 1.11 22.57
C ALA A 110 -21.82 2.12 23.46
#